data_c6fea9ad1f6124ee1b8afa54cc7057a2
#
_entry.id   c6fea9ad1f6124ee1b8afa54cc7057a2
#
_cell.length_a   1.000
_cell.length_b   1.000
_cell.length_c   1.000
_cell.angle_alpha   90.00
_cell.angle_beta   90.00
_cell.angle_gamma   90.00
#
_symmetry.space_group_name_H-M   'P 1'
#
loop_
_entity.id
_entity.type
_entity.pdbx_description
1 polymer ?
#
loop_
_entity_poly.entity_id
_entity_poly.type
_entity_poly.pdbx_seq_one_letter_code
_entity_poly.pdbx_strand_id
1 'polypeptide(L)'
;MKLELTMFNTTAIAVLILFLGSYVKSKIEILRKFCIPVPVVGGLIFTIFTLVGYTTNIFSIKFDFTLSDFFMLAFYTSIGFTASISLLKKGGIKTVKLLIVSSILVVLQNGIGVIICKILGINPLIGLATGSIPMTGGHGTSAVFAVPLENLGLSAANTITLAAATFGLVAGSLTGGPLGRYLVEKSIKNSKVSHNQKVNTNINEETENKLSAKGFEQAIFLLLLAMALGTIISMLLGKTGLTFPASVGGMLASAFIVNIKNFDRLYPIKYSEIHIFGEISLAVFLSMSMMKLKLWQIIDLAGPMLILLFAQVILIVIFIIFVAFPVMGKDYEAAVTCSGFCGYGLGAVPTGVANMDTLTEKYYPAPESFFIVPLVGSLFINIVNTFIITFFMNVV
;
A
#
# COMPACT_ATOMS: atom_id res chain seq x y z
N MET A 1 -16.78 28.26 -17.92
CA MET A 1 -15.39 28.75 -18.00
C MET A 1 -14.47 27.53 -18.17
N LYS A 2 -13.59 27.53 -19.18
CA LYS A 2 -12.58 26.45 -19.37
C LYS A 2 -11.24 26.99 -18.91
N LEU A 3 -10.61 26.33 -17.94
CA LEU A 3 -9.30 26.70 -17.40
C LEU A 3 -8.31 25.57 -17.73
N GLU A 4 -7.22 25.88 -18.41
CA GLU A 4 -6.12 24.94 -18.64
C GLU A 4 -4.95 25.29 -17.71
N LEU A 5 -4.51 24.33 -16.92
CA LEU A 5 -3.46 24.49 -15.94
C LEU A 5 -2.20 23.76 -16.37
N THR A 6 -1.04 24.40 -16.17
CA THR A 6 0.27 23.78 -16.41
C THR A 6 0.59 22.75 -15.36
N MET A 7 1.60 21.91 -15.59
CA MET A 7 2.07 20.91 -14.62
C MET A 7 2.45 21.52 -13.26
N PHE A 8 3.02 22.74 -13.25
CA PHE A 8 3.36 23.44 -12.00
C PHE A 8 2.13 23.89 -11.23
N ASN A 9 1.13 24.46 -11.94
CA ASN A 9 -0.12 24.89 -11.31
C ASN A 9 -0.91 23.68 -10.78
N THR A 10 -0.91 22.58 -11.52
CA THR A 10 -1.54 21.30 -11.09
C THR A 10 -0.87 20.78 -9.83
N THR A 11 0.46 20.80 -9.77
CA THR A 11 1.21 20.37 -8.57
C THR A 11 0.95 21.29 -7.38
N ALA A 12 0.91 22.60 -7.59
CA ALA A 12 0.57 23.56 -6.53
C ALA A 12 -0.82 23.30 -5.95
N ILE A 13 -1.82 23.04 -6.80
CA ILE A 13 -3.16 22.66 -6.33
C ILE A 13 -3.13 21.34 -5.56
N ALA A 14 -2.37 20.35 -6.01
CA ALA A 14 -2.22 19.09 -5.29
C ALA A 14 -1.65 19.30 -3.87
N VAL A 15 -0.68 20.20 -3.70
CA VAL A 15 -0.13 20.57 -2.39
C VAL A 15 -1.16 21.34 -1.54
N LEU A 16 -1.95 22.25 -2.12
CA LEU A 16 -3.06 22.90 -1.40
C LEU A 16 -4.10 21.89 -0.90
N ILE A 17 -4.41 20.87 -1.71
CA ILE A 17 -5.29 19.76 -1.34
C ILE A 17 -4.70 18.97 -0.16
N LEU A 18 -3.37 18.76 -0.11
CA LEU A 18 -2.70 18.14 1.03
C LEU A 18 -2.85 18.99 2.30
N PHE A 19 -2.65 20.29 2.23
CA PHE A 19 -2.86 21.18 3.39
C PHE A 19 -4.30 21.14 3.88
N LEU A 20 -5.27 21.21 2.96
CA LEU A 20 -6.68 21.09 3.30
C LEU A 20 -6.99 19.74 3.96
N GLY A 21 -6.49 18.64 3.38
CA GLY A 21 -6.66 17.30 3.92
C GLY A 21 -6.05 17.13 5.31
N SER A 22 -4.86 17.69 5.53
CA SER A 22 -4.19 17.71 6.84
C SER A 22 -5.01 18.48 7.88
N TYR A 23 -5.50 19.65 7.52
CA TYR A 23 -6.35 20.46 8.40
C TYR A 23 -7.64 19.72 8.78
N VAL A 24 -8.36 19.15 7.81
CA VAL A 24 -9.62 18.44 8.05
C VAL A 24 -9.36 17.17 8.88
N LYS A 25 -8.32 16.39 8.56
CA LYS A 25 -7.94 15.20 9.33
C LYS A 25 -7.59 15.53 10.78
N SER A 26 -6.96 16.69 11.04
CA SER A 26 -6.64 17.12 12.40
C SER A 26 -7.88 17.43 13.26
N LYS A 27 -9.00 17.79 12.63
CA LYS A 27 -10.26 18.14 13.30
C LYS A 27 -11.23 16.96 13.46
N ILE A 28 -11.13 15.95 12.62
CA ILE A 28 -12.07 14.82 12.58
C ILE A 28 -11.38 13.55 13.11
N GLU A 29 -11.77 13.13 14.31
CA GLU A 29 -11.16 11.98 15.00
C GLU A 29 -11.35 10.66 14.23
N ILE A 30 -12.50 10.46 13.60
CA ILE A 30 -12.78 9.25 12.79
C ILE A 30 -11.74 9.05 11.68
N LEU A 31 -11.33 10.13 10.99
CA LEU A 31 -10.33 10.06 9.93
C LEU A 31 -8.94 9.64 10.45
N ARG A 32 -8.62 10.03 11.69
CA ARG A 32 -7.38 9.61 12.36
C ARG A 32 -7.46 8.15 12.80
N LYS A 33 -8.58 7.78 13.41
CA LYS A 33 -8.83 6.41 13.90
C LYS A 33 -8.75 5.35 12.80
N PHE A 34 -9.25 5.66 11.61
CA PHE A 34 -9.18 4.76 10.46
C PHE A 34 -7.90 4.94 9.62
N CYS A 35 -6.92 5.69 10.10
CA CYS A 35 -5.63 5.92 9.42
C CYS A 35 -5.78 6.45 7.98
N ILE A 36 -6.86 7.14 7.64
CA ILE A 36 -7.13 7.61 6.27
C ILE A 36 -6.01 8.58 5.84
N PRO A 37 -5.35 8.35 4.69
CA PRO A 37 -4.28 9.21 4.22
C PRO A 37 -4.73 10.64 3.97
N VAL A 38 -3.88 11.61 4.29
CA VAL A 38 -4.15 13.04 4.08
C VAL A 38 -4.55 13.36 2.63
N PRO A 39 -3.85 12.83 1.60
CA PRO A 39 -4.22 13.06 0.20
C PRO A 39 -5.63 12.61 -0.15
N VAL A 40 -6.10 11.51 0.49
CA VAL A 40 -7.45 10.96 0.26
C VAL A 40 -8.51 11.91 0.82
N VAL A 41 -8.30 12.42 2.04
CA VAL A 41 -9.22 13.37 2.69
C VAL A 41 -9.36 14.64 1.86
N GLY A 42 -8.24 15.27 1.52
CA GLY A 42 -8.23 16.50 0.73
C GLY A 42 -8.74 16.26 -0.70
N GLY A 43 -8.34 15.15 -1.29
CA GLY A 43 -8.74 14.76 -2.64
C GLY A 43 -10.24 14.50 -2.78
N LEU A 44 -10.89 13.86 -1.81
CA LEU A 44 -12.35 13.66 -1.82
C LEU A 44 -13.10 14.99 -1.76
N ILE A 45 -12.65 15.94 -0.93
CA ILE A 45 -13.24 17.28 -0.88
C ILE A 45 -13.12 17.97 -2.24
N PHE A 46 -11.93 17.88 -2.85
CA PHE A 46 -11.69 18.45 -4.17
C PHE A 46 -12.51 17.76 -5.26
N THR A 47 -12.69 16.44 -5.18
CA THR A 47 -13.53 15.68 -6.13
C THR A 47 -15.01 16.08 -6.05
N ILE A 48 -15.52 16.34 -4.84
CA ILE A 48 -16.87 16.88 -4.66
C ILE A 48 -16.98 18.27 -5.29
N PHE A 49 -15.99 19.13 -5.11
CA PHE A 49 -15.95 20.44 -5.74
C PHE A 49 -15.97 20.35 -7.27
N THR A 50 -15.17 19.46 -7.88
CA THR A 50 -15.18 19.24 -9.33
C THR A 50 -16.46 18.58 -9.84
N LEU A 51 -17.09 17.71 -9.03
CA LEU A 51 -18.40 17.13 -9.35
C LEU A 51 -19.48 18.22 -9.45
N VAL A 52 -19.53 19.16 -8.51
CA VAL A 52 -20.45 20.30 -8.55
C VAL A 52 -20.20 21.14 -9.81
N GLY A 53 -18.95 21.45 -10.14
CA GLY A 53 -18.60 22.19 -11.35
C GLY A 53 -19.05 21.47 -12.63
N TYR A 54 -18.92 20.16 -12.67
CA TYR A 54 -19.34 19.32 -13.80
C TYR A 54 -20.86 19.27 -13.95
N THR A 55 -21.59 19.00 -12.84
CA THR A 55 -23.06 18.87 -12.89
C THR A 55 -23.77 20.19 -13.17
N THR A 56 -23.22 21.30 -12.70
CA THR A 56 -23.78 22.64 -12.94
C THR A 56 -23.31 23.27 -14.26
N ASN A 57 -22.35 22.67 -14.96
CA ASN A 57 -21.71 23.23 -16.16
C ASN A 57 -21.08 24.63 -15.97
N ILE A 58 -20.79 25.06 -14.72
CA ILE A 58 -20.25 26.39 -14.42
C ILE A 58 -18.78 26.49 -14.84
N PHE A 59 -17.97 25.44 -14.51
CA PHE A 59 -16.56 25.43 -14.86
C PHE A 59 -16.09 24.02 -15.21
N SER A 60 -15.04 23.95 -16.03
CA SER A 60 -14.27 22.76 -16.35
C SER A 60 -12.80 23.09 -16.28
N ILE A 61 -12.04 22.29 -15.52
CA ILE A 61 -10.60 22.48 -15.35
C ILE A 61 -9.90 21.31 -16.03
N LYS A 62 -8.93 21.62 -16.88
CA LYS A 62 -8.03 20.65 -17.50
C LYS A 62 -6.68 20.76 -16.82
N PHE A 63 -6.25 19.67 -16.22
CA PHE A 63 -5.00 19.56 -15.47
C PHE A 63 -3.93 18.88 -16.31
N ASP A 64 -2.68 19.33 -16.17
CA ASP A 64 -1.50 18.66 -16.68
C ASP A 64 -0.86 17.82 -15.56
N PHE A 65 -0.92 16.51 -15.71
CA PHE A 65 -0.43 15.54 -14.71
C PHE A 65 0.97 14.99 -15.01
N THR A 66 1.75 15.63 -15.85
CA THR A 66 3.09 15.14 -16.24
C THR A 66 4.00 14.88 -15.04
N LEU A 67 3.98 15.76 -14.02
CA LEU A 67 4.75 15.55 -12.79
C LEU A 67 4.23 14.40 -11.91
N SER A 68 2.99 13.95 -12.11
CA SER A 68 2.46 12.78 -11.40
C SER A 68 3.30 11.53 -11.65
N ASP A 69 3.75 11.33 -12.88
CA ASP A 69 4.55 10.15 -13.26
C ASP A 69 5.94 10.19 -12.62
N PHE A 70 6.53 11.39 -12.49
CA PHE A 70 7.79 11.58 -11.78
C PHE A 70 7.66 11.18 -10.30
N PHE A 71 6.65 11.69 -9.60
CA PHE A 71 6.43 11.39 -8.19
C PHE A 71 6.06 9.92 -7.96
N MET A 72 5.29 9.31 -8.87
CA MET A 72 4.99 7.89 -8.86
C MET A 72 6.26 7.05 -8.95
N LEU A 73 7.13 7.36 -9.94
CA LEU A 73 8.37 6.63 -10.15
C LEU A 73 9.32 6.80 -8.95
N ALA A 74 9.44 8.01 -8.41
CA ALA A 74 10.25 8.32 -7.23
C ALA A 74 9.80 7.51 -6.00
N PHE A 75 8.48 7.45 -5.74
CA PHE A 75 7.92 6.66 -4.65
C PHE A 75 8.24 5.17 -4.79
N TYR A 76 7.98 4.56 -5.96
CA TYR A 76 8.26 3.13 -6.14
C TYR A 76 9.75 2.81 -6.10
N THR A 77 10.58 3.70 -6.62
CA THR A 77 12.04 3.57 -6.51
C THR A 77 12.49 3.62 -5.04
N SER A 78 11.90 4.49 -4.23
CA SER A 78 12.20 4.54 -2.79
C SER A 78 11.83 3.23 -2.06
N ILE A 79 10.71 2.61 -2.43
CA ILE A 79 10.31 1.29 -1.90
C ILE A 79 11.36 0.23 -2.21
N GLY A 80 11.90 0.20 -3.43
CA GLY A 80 12.89 -0.81 -3.80
C GLY A 80 14.18 -0.72 -2.98
N PHE A 81 14.60 0.47 -2.52
CA PHE A 81 15.75 0.60 -1.60
C PHE A 81 15.55 -0.08 -0.26
N THR A 82 14.32 -0.32 0.15
CA THR A 82 14.03 -1.04 1.40
C THR A 82 14.08 -2.55 1.25
N ALA A 83 14.16 -3.09 0.02
CA ALA A 83 14.15 -4.52 -0.28
C ALA A 83 15.51 -5.20 -0.06
N SER A 84 16.08 -5.05 1.13
CA SER A 84 17.35 -5.67 1.50
C SER A 84 17.19 -7.13 1.95
N ILE A 85 17.89 -8.05 1.28
CA ILE A 85 17.95 -9.48 1.66
C ILE A 85 18.53 -9.64 3.07
N SER A 86 19.42 -8.74 3.49
CA SER A 86 19.98 -8.78 4.85
C SER A 86 18.92 -8.50 5.92
N LEU A 87 17.98 -7.59 5.67
CA LEU A 87 16.84 -7.31 6.54
C LEU A 87 15.89 -8.50 6.64
N LEU A 88 15.61 -9.16 5.50
CA LEU A 88 14.79 -10.37 5.49
C LEU A 88 15.40 -11.48 6.34
N LYS A 89 16.73 -11.67 6.26
CA LYS A 89 17.45 -12.65 7.09
C LYS A 89 17.43 -12.31 8.58
N LYS A 90 17.51 -11.02 8.94
CA LYS A 90 17.42 -10.56 10.35
C LYS A 90 16.04 -10.86 10.96
N GLY A 91 14.97 -10.79 10.17
CA GLY A 91 13.61 -11.10 10.60
C GLY A 91 13.34 -12.59 10.84
N GLY A 92 14.25 -13.47 10.45
CA GLY A 92 14.19 -14.90 10.71
C GLY A 92 13.07 -15.64 10.00
N ILE A 93 12.83 -16.88 10.44
CA ILE A 93 11.89 -17.81 9.77
C ILE A 93 10.43 -17.32 9.81
N LYS A 94 10.02 -16.60 10.87
CA LYS A 94 8.65 -16.09 10.98
C LYS A 94 8.36 -15.01 9.95
N THR A 95 9.35 -14.15 9.64
CA THR A 95 9.23 -13.16 8.55
C THR A 95 9.02 -13.83 7.19
N VAL A 96 9.79 -14.90 6.91
CA VAL A 96 9.64 -15.67 5.66
C VAL A 96 8.28 -16.35 5.61
N LYS A 97 7.82 -16.95 6.71
CA LYS A 97 6.48 -17.55 6.81
C LYS A 97 5.38 -16.52 6.54
N LEU A 98 5.46 -15.34 7.16
CA LEU A 98 4.47 -14.28 6.95
C LEU A 98 4.49 -13.79 5.49
N LEU A 99 5.67 -13.64 4.88
CA LEU A 99 5.80 -13.26 3.48
C LEU A 99 5.15 -14.28 2.54
N ILE A 100 5.40 -15.58 2.76
CA ILE A 100 4.78 -16.65 1.95
C ILE A 100 3.25 -16.63 2.11
N VAL A 101 2.76 -16.53 3.35
CA VAL A 101 1.33 -16.48 3.64
C VAL A 101 0.68 -15.26 3.01
N SER A 102 1.33 -14.09 3.08
CA SER A 102 0.85 -12.86 2.43
C SER A 102 0.84 -12.99 0.92
N SER A 103 1.85 -13.64 0.33
CA SER A 103 1.92 -13.88 -1.13
C SER A 103 0.77 -14.77 -1.60
N ILE A 104 0.43 -15.81 -0.83
CA ILE A 104 -0.73 -16.67 -1.13
C ILE A 104 -2.03 -15.86 -1.03
N LEU A 105 -2.18 -15.00 -0.01
CA LEU A 105 -3.36 -14.14 0.12
C LEU A 105 -3.53 -13.24 -1.11
N VAL A 106 -2.47 -12.61 -1.58
CA VAL A 106 -2.48 -11.74 -2.77
C VAL A 106 -2.97 -12.47 -4.02
N VAL A 107 -2.52 -13.72 -4.23
CA VAL A 107 -3.01 -14.57 -5.33
C VAL A 107 -4.50 -14.85 -5.17
N LEU A 108 -4.93 -15.21 -3.95
CA LEU A 108 -6.34 -15.50 -3.67
C LEU A 108 -7.24 -14.27 -3.82
N GLN A 109 -6.78 -13.07 -3.40
CA GLN A 109 -7.51 -11.82 -3.55
C GLN A 109 -7.80 -11.52 -5.02
N ASN A 110 -6.81 -11.64 -5.89
CA ASN A 110 -6.99 -11.45 -7.33
C ASN A 110 -7.84 -12.57 -7.95
N GLY A 111 -7.55 -13.82 -7.62
CA GLY A 111 -8.28 -14.98 -8.15
C GLY A 111 -9.77 -14.94 -7.81
N ILE A 112 -10.12 -14.70 -6.55
CA ILE A 112 -11.53 -14.60 -6.12
C ILE A 112 -12.21 -13.40 -6.77
N GLY A 113 -11.52 -12.25 -6.84
CA GLY A 113 -12.06 -11.06 -7.53
C GLY A 113 -12.41 -11.36 -8.98
N VAL A 114 -11.50 -11.98 -9.73
CA VAL A 114 -11.72 -12.37 -11.14
C VAL A 114 -12.85 -13.40 -11.28
N ILE A 115 -12.90 -14.42 -10.40
CA ILE A 115 -13.94 -15.45 -10.43
C ILE A 115 -15.32 -14.83 -10.19
N ILE A 116 -15.47 -13.97 -9.18
CA ILE A 116 -16.75 -13.32 -8.89
C ILE A 116 -17.17 -12.44 -10.06
N CYS A 117 -16.26 -11.68 -10.69
CA CYS A 117 -16.58 -10.88 -11.87
C CYS A 117 -17.10 -11.73 -13.04
N LYS A 118 -16.47 -12.89 -13.30
CA LYS A 118 -16.93 -13.83 -14.33
C LYS A 118 -18.32 -14.39 -14.02
N ILE A 119 -18.62 -14.70 -12.74
CA ILE A 119 -19.96 -15.16 -12.31
C ILE A 119 -21.02 -14.05 -12.49
N LEU A 120 -20.67 -12.80 -12.20
CA LEU A 120 -21.54 -11.65 -12.34
C LEU A 120 -21.67 -11.15 -13.81
N GLY A 121 -20.90 -11.72 -14.74
CA GLY A 121 -20.90 -11.29 -16.16
C GLY A 121 -20.33 -9.90 -16.38
N ILE A 122 -19.45 -9.40 -15.49
CA ILE A 122 -18.80 -8.09 -15.58
C ILE A 122 -17.32 -8.22 -15.94
N ASN A 123 -16.68 -7.10 -16.32
CA ASN A 123 -15.29 -7.08 -16.73
C ASN A 123 -14.37 -7.65 -15.62
N PRO A 124 -13.61 -8.72 -15.86
CA PRO A 124 -12.75 -9.36 -14.87
C PRO A 124 -11.66 -8.43 -14.29
N LEU A 125 -11.28 -7.37 -15.01
CA LEU A 125 -10.33 -6.38 -14.51
C LEU A 125 -10.85 -5.62 -13.28
N ILE A 126 -12.18 -5.56 -13.07
CA ILE A 126 -12.80 -5.02 -11.84
C ILE A 126 -12.39 -5.89 -10.65
N GLY A 127 -12.26 -7.21 -10.84
CA GLY A 127 -11.78 -8.12 -9.82
C GLY A 127 -10.36 -7.83 -9.35
N LEU A 128 -9.46 -7.41 -10.26
CA LEU A 128 -8.12 -6.94 -9.91
C LEU A 128 -8.18 -5.57 -9.24
N ALA A 129 -9.02 -4.67 -9.78
CA ALA A 129 -9.21 -3.32 -9.25
C ALA A 129 -9.85 -3.28 -7.84
N THR A 130 -10.45 -4.39 -7.38
CA THR A 130 -10.99 -4.59 -6.04
C THR A 130 -10.28 -5.72 -5.27
N GLY A 131 -9.27 -6.34 -5.89
CA GLY A 131 -8.45 -7.41 -5.35
C GLY A 131 -7.21 -6.91 -4.60
N SER A 132 -6.07 -7.54 -4.85
CA SER A 132 -4.83 -7.22 -4.12
C SER A 132 -4.28 -5.82 -4.43
N ILE A 133 -4.66 -5.21 -5.57
CA ILE A 133 -4.24 -3.85 -5.92
C ILE A 133 -4.61 -2.88 -4.80
N PRO A 134 -5.90 -2.72 -4.41
CA PRO A 134 -6.28 -1.85 -3.31
C PRO A 134 -6.16 -2.49 -1.93
N MET A 135 -6.42 -3.80 -1.80
CA MET A 135 -6.50 -4.46 -0.48
C MET A 135 -5.12 -4.57 0.18
N THR A 136 -4.18 -5.26 -0.44
CA THR A 136 -2.81 -5.41 0.09
C THR A 136 -1.90 -4.25 -0.33
N GLY A 137 -2.07 -3.73 -1.56
CA GLY A 137 -1.24 -2.65 -2.08
C GLY A 137 -1.67 -1.24 -1.66
N GLY A 138 -2.88 -1.07 -1.13
CA GLY A 138 -3.41 0.20 -0.65
C GLY A 138 -3.54 1.27 -1.74
N HIS A 139 -3.60 2.54 -1.32
CA HIS A 139 -3.81 3.67 -2.22
C HIS A 139 -2.64 3.89 -3.21
N GLY A 140 -1.40 3.65 -2.77
CA GLY A 140 -0.22 3.83 -3.62
C GLY A 140 -0.27 2.90 -4.83
N THR A 141 -0.42 1.60 -4.61
CA THR A 141 -0.54 0.59 -5.67
C THR A 141 -1.79 0.81 -6.52
N SER A 142 -2.91 1.20 -5.90
CA SER A 142 -4.16 1.54 -6.59
C SER A 142 -3.96 2.62 -7.63
N ALA A 143 -3.33 3.72 -7.26
CA ALA A 143 -3.10 4.84 -8.18
C ALA A 143 -2.11 4.48 -9.29
N VAL A 144 -1.11 3.64 -9.02
CA VAL A 144 -0.11 3.21 -10.01
C VAL A 144 -0.69 2.25 -11.04
N PHE A 145 -1.46 1.26 -10.60
CA PHE A 145 -2.03 0.27 -11.50
C PHE A 145 -3.33 0.74 -12.19
N ALA A 146 -3.88 1.88 -11.80
CA ALA A 146 -5.05 2.46 -12.47
C ALA A 146 -4.81 2.70 -13.96
N VAL A 147 -3.70 3.36 -14.34
CA VAL A 147 -3.38 3.67 -15.73
C VAL A 147 -3.19 2.39 -16.58
N PRO A 148 -2.39 1.39 -16.16
CA PRO A 148 -2.34 0.12 -16.86
C PRO A 148 -3.70 -0.57 -17.03
N LEU A 149 -4.55 -0.56 -16.01
CA LEU A 149 -5.91 -1.13 -16.11
C LEU A 149 -6.80 -0.36 -17.09
N GLU A 150 -6.67 0.98 -17.14
CA GLU A 150 -7.39 1.81 -18.12
C GLU A 150 -6.92 1.49 -19.55
N ASN A 151 -5.62 1.29 -19.77
CA ASN A 151 -5.07 0.89 -21.05
C ASN A 151 -5.54 -0.49 -21.52
N LEU A 152 -5.87 -1.39 -20.57
CA LEU A 152 -6.48 -2.70 -20.84
C LEU A 152 -8.00 -2.64 -21.01
N GLY A 153 -8.62 -1.44 -20.96
CA GLY A 153 -10.04 -1.21 -21.24
C GLY A 153 -10.94 -1.13 -20.00
N LEU A 154 -10.40 -1.04 -18.79
CA LEU A 154 -11.20 -0.78 -17.60
C LEU A 154 -11.42 0.73 -17.42
N SER A 155 -12.50 1.26 -17.93
CA SER A 155 -12.89 2.66 -17.69
C SER A 155 -13.00 2.95 -16.19
N ALA A 156 -12.57 4.15 -15.77
CA ALA A 156 -12.61 4.59 -14.37
C ALA A 156 -11.79 3.74 -13.37
N ALA A 157 -10.77 2.99 -13.82
CA ALA A 157 -9.95 2.14 -12.95
C ALA A 157 -9.38 2.92 -11.76
N ASN A 158 -8.94 4.17 -11.95
CA ASN A 158 -8.45 5.03 -10.88
C ASN A 158 -9.51 5.26 -9.79
N THR A 159 -10.76 5.50 -10.18
CA THR A 159 -11.87 5.73 -9.23
C THR A 159 -12.22 4.43 -8.48
N ILE A 160 -12.29 3.30 -9.20
CA ILE A 160 -12.61 1.98 -8.63
C ILE A 160 -11.54 1.58 -7.60
N THR A 161 -10.26 1.61 -7.99
CA THR A 161 -9.16 1.16 -7.14
C THR A 161 -9.00 2.01 -5.88
N LEU A 162 -9.10 3.35 -5.99
CA LEU A 162 -8.96 4.26 -4.85
C LEU A 162 -10.17 4.19 -3.90
N ALA A 163 -11.39 4.04 -4.42
CA ALA A 163 -12.58 3.80 -3.60
C ALA A 163 -12.46 2.46 -2.84
N ALA A 164 -12.01 1.40 -3.52
CA ALA A 164 -11.76 0.10 -2.91
C ALA A 164 -10.68 0.16 -1.83
N ALA A 165 -9.57 0.89 -2.05
CA ALA A 165 -8.52 1.08 -1.04
C ALA A 165 -9.03 1.82 0.20
N THR A 166 -9.88 2.83 0.02
CA THR A 166 -10.51 3.57 1.14
C THR A 166 -11.43 2.65 1.95
N PHE A 167 -12.25 1.83 1.27
CA PHE A 167 -13.07 0.82 1.93
C PHE A 167 -12.19 -0.17 2.71
N GLY A 168 -11.10 -0.64 2.09
CA GLY A 168 -10.17 -1.58 2.69
C GLY A 168 -9.57 -1.08 4.01
N LEU A 169 -9.15 0.19 4.08
CA LEU A 169 -8.64 0.81 5.32
C LEU A 169 -9.66 0.75 6.44
N VAL A 170 -10.91 1.11 6.15
CA VAL A 170 -12.00 1.08 7.14
C VAL A 170 -12.29 -0.35 7.56
N ALA A 171 -12.43 -1.26 6.60
CA ALA A 171 -12.71 -2.66 6.85
C ALA A 171 -11.57 -3.33 7.65
N GLY A 172 -10.31 -3.06 7.31
CA GLY A 172 -9.13 -3.56 8.02
C GLY A 172 -9.07 -3.11 9.48
N SER A 173 -9.40 -1.83 9.74
CA SER A 173 -9.46 -1.29 11.10
C SER A 173 -10.61 -1.91 11.92
N LEU A 174 -11.78 -2.12 11.29
CA LEU A 174 -12.94 -2.69 11.96
C LEU A 174 -12.80 -4.19 12.22
N THR A 175 -12.08 -4.90 11.35
CA THR A 175 -11.99 -6.37 11.40
C THR A 175 -10.78 -6.84 12.21
N GLY A 176 -9.63 -6.17 12.10
CA GLY A 176 -8.35 -6.64 12.64
C GLY A 176 -8.34 -6.75 14.16
N GLY A 177 -8.88 -5.75 14.87
CA GLY A 177 -8.97 -5.76 16.33
C GLY A 177 -9.84 -6.91 16.88
N PRO A 178 -11.12 -7.04 16.46
CA PRO A 178 -11.98 -8.16 16.86
C PRO A 178 -11.43 -9.53 16.51
N LEU A 179 -10.87 -9.68 15.29
CA LEU A 179 -10.25 -10.95 14.86
C LEU A 179 -9.04 -11.28 15.73
N GLY A 180 -8.15 -10.30 15.97
CA GLY A 180 -7.00 -10.48 16.84
C GLY A 180 -7.39 -10.88 18.25
N ARG A 181 -8.40 -10.24 18.83
CA ARG A 181 -8.93 -10.61 20.14
C ARG A 181 -9.44 -12.06 20.18
N TYR A 182 -10.21 -12.46 19.18
CA TYR A 182 -10.68 -13.86 19.06
C TYR A 182 -9.50 -14.85 19.03
N LEU A 183 -8.44 -14.54 18.27
CA LEU A 183 -7.25 -15.38 18.17
C LEU A 183 -6.46 -15.43 19.47
N VAL A 184 -6.31 -14.30 20.18
CA VAL A 184 -5.66 -14.25 21.50
C VAL A 184 -6.42 -15.11 22.50
N GLU A 185 -7.75 -14.97 22.60
CA GLU A 185 -8.55 -15.80 23.49
C GLU A 185 -8.45 -17.31 23.17
N LYS A 186 -8.35 -17.65 21.88
CA LYS A 186 -8.13 -19.01 21.43
C LYS A 186 -6.72 -19.52 21.75
N SER A 187 -5.69 -18.67 21.65
CA SER A 187 -4.31 -19.03 21.99
C SER A 187 -4.14 -19.30 23.49
N ILE A 188 -4.74 -18.44 24.34
CA ILE A 188 -4.70 -18.59 25.81
C ILE A 188 -5.38 -19.88 26.25
N LYS A 189 -6.52 -20.24 25.65
CA LYS A 189 -7.20 -21.51 25.96
C LYS A 189 -6.38 -22.76 25.60
N ASN A 190 -5.53 -22.65 24.59
CA ASN A 190 -4.70 -23.76 24.10
C ASN A 190 -3.33 -23.85 24.77
N SER A 191 -2.86 -22.78 25.38
CA SER A 191 -1.58 -22.74 26.07
C SER A 191 -1.80 -22.79 27.58
N LYS A 192 -1.23 -23.80 28.27
CA LYS A 192 -0.89 -23.68 29.67
C LYS A 192 0.24 -22.66 29.72
N VAL A 193 -0.09 -21.39 29.83
CA VAL A 193 0.86 -20.27 29.73
C VAL A 193 1.87 -20.38 30.87
N SER A 194 3.09 -20.71 30.53
CA SER A 194 4.26 -20.45 31.37
C SER A 194 4.53 -18.94 31.38
N HIS A 195 4.30 -18.33 32.50
CA HIS A 195 4.32 -16.89 32.77
C HIS A 195 5.74 -16.28 32.88
N ASN A 196 6.77 -16.88 32.26
CA ASN A 196 8.18 -16.48 32.43
C ASN A 196 8.93 -16.38 31.11
N GLN A 197 8.60 -15.40 30.28
CA GLN A 197 9.57 -14.87 29.35
C GLN A 197 9.89 -13.41 29.72
N LYS A 198 10.98 -13.25 30.49
CA LYS A 198 11.68 -11.96 30.56
C LYS A 198 12.18 -11.65 29.16
N VAL A 199 11.50 -10.72 28.49
CA VAL A 199 11.95 -10.20 27.21
C VAL A 199 13.26 -9.43 27.45
N ASN A 200 14.37 -9.94 26.96
CA ASN A 200 15.58 -9.17 26.79
C ASN A 200 15.31 -8.15 25.67
N THR A 201 14.84 -6.99 26.04
CA THR A 201 14.75 -5.81 25.18
C THR A 201 16.15 -5.20 25.00
N ASN A 202 17.03 -5.92 24.31
CA ASN A 202 18.18 -5.30 23.66
C ASN A 202 17.80 -5.03 22.19
N ILE A 203 16.79 -4.23 21.99
CA ILE A 203 16.65 -3.45 20.76
C ILE A 203 17.70 -2.36 20.93
N ASN A 204 18.89 -2.55 20.32
CA ASN A 204 19.81 -1.47 20.11
C ASN A 204 18.99 -0.36 19.44
N GLU A 205 18.80 0.75 20.15
CA GLU A 205 18.35 2.00 19.58
C GLU A 205 19.23 2.22 18.34
N GLU A 206 18.62 2.10 17.16
CA GLU A 206 19.28 2.55 15.94
C GLU A 206 19.69 3.98 16.26
N THR A 207 20.98 4.23 16.29
CA THR A 207 21.54 5.57 16.40
C THR A 207 20.75 6.46 15.47
N GLU A 208 20.02 7.43 16.03
CA GLU A 208 19.30 8.45 15.27
C GLU A 208 20.31 9.05 14.30
N ASN A 209 20.31 8.56 13.06
CA ASN A 209 21.05 9.18 11.99
C ASN A 209 20.45 10.56 11.78
N LYS A 210 21.11 11.59 12.37
CA LYS A 210 20.67 12.97 12.22
C LYS A 210 20.55 13.29 10.74
N LEU A 211 19.36 13.62 10.32
CA LEU A 211 19.08 14.10 8.95
C LEU A 211 20.07 15.22 8.62
N SER A 212 20.66 15.17 7.43
CA SER A 212 21.63 16.18 7.01
C SER A 212 21.36 16.61 5.57
N ALA A 213 21.66 17.88 5.27
CA ALA A 213 21.51 18.39 3.90
C ALA A 213 22.34 17.55 2.90
N LYS A 214 23.56 17.14 3.28
CA LYS A 214 24.41 16.28 2.47
C LYS A 214 23.82 14.87 2.31
N GLY A 215 23.13 14.36 3.33
CA GLY A 215 22.41 13.09 3.27
C GLY A 215 21.26 13.14 2.27
N PHE A 216 20.48 14.22 2.27
CA PHE A 216 19.41 14.44 1.28
C PHE A 216 19.96 14.58 -0.14
N GLU A 217 21.05 15.32 -0.35
CA GLU A 217 21.71 15.41 -1.64
C GLU A 217 22.09 14.02 -2.17
N GLN A 218 22.79 13.24 -1.37
CA GLN A 218 23.21 11.88 -1.72
C GLN A 218 22.00 10.96 -2.01
N ALA A 219 20.96 11.03 -1.18
CA ALA A 219 19.73 10.24 -1.35
C ALA A 219 19.02 10.58 -2.66
N ILE A 220 18.84 11.87 -2.97
CA ILE A 220 18.16 12.32 -4.19
C ILE A 220 18.97 11.91 -5.43
N PHE A 221 20.28 12.09 -5.44
CA PHE A 221 21.11 11.68 -6.58
C PHE A 221 21.05 10.18 -6.84
N LEU A 222 21.15 9.36 -5.78
CA LEU A 222 21.04 7.92 -5.90
C LEU A 222 19.66 7.50 -6.40
N LEU A 223 18.60 8.15 -5.90
CA LEU A 223 17.23 7.87 -6.29
C LEU A 223 16.99 8.23 -7.76
N LEU A 224 17.47 9.39 -8.24
CA LEU A 224 17.37 9.78 -9.65
C LEU A 224 18.13 8.81 -10.58
N LEU A 225 19.30 8.35 -10.18
CA LEU A 225 20.04 7.34 -10.93
C LEU A 225 19.28 6.01 -10.99
N ALA A 226 18.72 5.58 -9.86
CA ALA A 226 17.90 4.35 -9.81
C ALA A 226 16.62 4.49 -10.65
N MET A 227 15.98 5.66 -10.68
CA MET A 227 14.84 5.96 -11.54
C MET A 227 15.23 5.83 -13.03
N ALA A 228 16.36 6.43 -13.43
CA ALA A 228 16.84 6.35 -14.79
C ALA A 228 17.16 4.90 -15.21
N LEU A 229 17.84 4.13 -14.35
CA LEU A 229 18.08 2.70 -14.60
C LEU A 229 16.76 1.93 -14.66
N GLY A 230 15.79 2.29 -13.83
CA GLY A 230 14.47 1.68 -13.78
C GLY A 230 13.69 1.86 -15.07
N THR A 231 13.76 3.02 -15.72
CA THR A 231 13.11 3.23 -17.03
C THR A 231 13.70 2.32 -18.11
N ILE A 232 15.02 2.10 -18.08
CA ILE A 232 15.71 1.16 -18.98
C ILE A 232 15.25 -0.28 -18.73
N ILE A 233 15.17 -0.68 -17.45
CA ILE A 233 14.67 -2.02 -17.07
C ILE A 233 13.23 -2.21 -17.54
N SER A 234 12.34 -1.24 -17.31
CA SER A 234 10.95 -1.30 -17.79
C SER A 234 10.85 -1.41 -19.29
N MET A 235 11.67 -0.67 -20.03
CA MET A 235 11.74 -0.75 -21.50
C MET A 235 12.18 -2.15 -21.96
N LEU A 236 13.17 -2.75 -21.29
CA LEU A 236 13.62 -4.10 -21.61
C LEU A 236 12.56 -5.17 -21.28
N LEU A 237 11.90 -5.04 -20.12
CA LEU A 237 10.80 -5.91 -19.72
C LEU A 237 9.61 -5.80 -20.69
N GLY A 238 9.29 -4.60 -21.18
CA GLY A 238 8.22 -4.38 -22.16
C GLY A 238 8.47 -5.12 -23.48
N LYS A 239 9.72 -5.38 -23.86
CA LYS A 239 10.04 -6.19 -25.04
C LYS A 239 9.64 -7.67 -24.91
N THR A 240 9.36 -8.15 -23.71
CA THR A 240 8.85 -9.52 -23.47
C THR A 240 7.37 -9.68 -23.83
N GLY A 241 6.68 -8.62 -24.23
CA GLY A 241 5.25 -8.60 -24.52
C GLY A 241 4.36 -8.48 -23.26
N LEU A 242 4.95 -8.41 -22.08
CA LEU A 242 4.22 -8.23 -20.82
C LEU A 242 4.07 -6.73 -20.49
N THR A 243 2.92 -6.35 -19.98
CA THR A 243 2.64 -4.97 -19.57
C THR A 243 3.22 -4.71 -18.17
N PHE A 244 4.35 -4.01 -18.11
CA PHE A 244 4.96 -3.57 -16.86
C PHE A 244 4.84 -2.06 -16.69
N PRO A 245 4.29 -1.54 -15.58
CA PRO A 245 4.38 -0.11 -15.24
C PRO A 245 5.84 0.35 -15.11
N ALA A 246 6.15 1.57 -15.55
CA ALA A 246 7.52 2.12 -15.44
C ALA A 246 8.04 2.15 -13.99
N SER A 247 7.14 2.32 -13.03
CA SER A 247 7.42 2.28 -11.60
C SER A 247 8.00 0.95 -11.12
N VAL A 248 7.62 -0.18 -11.76
CA VAL A 248 8.17 -1.51 -11.44
C VAL A 248 9.66 -1.57 -11.73
N GLY A 249 10.10 -1.00 -12.86
CA GLY A 249 11.52 -0.93 -13.19
C GLY A 249 12.32 -0.12 -12.18
N GLY A 250 11.80 1.02 -11.72
CA GLY A 250 12.44 1.83 -10.66
C GLY A 250 12.60 1.06 -9.35
N MET A 251 11.56 0.33 -8.95
CA MET A 251 11.60 -0.55 -7.77
C MET A 251 12.63 -1.68 -7.93
N LEU A 252 12.71 -2.31 -9.09
CA LEU A 252 13.69 -3.37 -9.36
C LEU A 252 15.12 -2.85 -9.41
N ALA A 253 15.35 -1.68 -10.03
CA ALA A 253 16.66 -1.05 -10.10
C ALA A 253 17.21 -0.76 -8.71
N SER A 254 16.41 -0.15 -7.85
CA SER A 254 16.80 0.18 -6.46
C SER A 254 16.94 -1.07 -5.60
N ALA A 255 16.06 -2.07 -5.74
CA ALA A 255 16.20 -3.37 -5.08
C ALA A 255 17.49 -4.10 -5.52
N PHE A 256 17.88 -3.97 -6.77
CA PHE A 256 19.16 -4.50 -7.25
C PHE A 256 20.34 -3.76 -6.61
N ILE A 257 20.34 -2.42 -6.65
CA ILE A 257 21.41 -1.56 -6.09
C ILE A 257 21.67 -1.90 -4.61
N VAL A 258 20.61 -1.98 -3.79
CA VAL A 258 20.74 -2.22 -2.34
C VAL A 258 21.34 -3.59 -2.01
N ASN A 259 21.19 -4.56 -2.92
CA ASN A 259 21.71 -5.92 -2.72
C ASN A 259 23.07 -6.17 -3.40
N ILE A 260 23.68 -5.17 -4.05
CA ILE A 260 25.07 -5.27 -4.56
C ILE A 260 26.01 -5.34 -3.37
N LYS A 261 26.83 -6.38 -3.35
CA LYS A 261 27.81 -6.61 -2.30
C LYS A 261 28.77 -5.41 -2.16
N ASN A 262 28.90 -4.88 -0.95
CA ASN A 262 29.75 -3.74 -0.61
C ASN A 262 29.37 -2.39 -1.25
N PHE A 263 28.21 -2.24 -1.87
CA PHE A 263 27.79 -0.97 -2.45
C PHE A 263 27.71 0.14 -1.38
N ASP A 264 27.16 -0.19 -0.20
CA ASP A 264 27.04 0.74 0.92
C ASP A 264 28.38 1.26 1.45
N ARG A 265 29.50 0.53 1.23
CA ARG A 265 30.86 0.99 1.56
C ARG A 265 31.39 2.00 0.55
N LEU A 266 31.02 1.87 -0.71
CA LEU A 266 31.39 2.78 -1.80
C LEU A 266 30.55 4.06 -1.77
N TYR A 267 29.24 3.91 -1.57
CA TYR A 267 28.28 4.99 -1.51
C TYR A 267 27.24 4.71 -0.41
N PRO A 268 27.37 5.34 0.76
CA PRO A 268 26.48 5.09 1.89
C PRO A 268 25.03 5.42 1.55
N ILE A 269 24.16 4.41 1.63
CA ILE A 269 22.74 4.57 1.33
C ILE A 269 22.06 5.27 2.50
N LYS A 270 21.45 6.41 2.23
CA LYS A 270 20.75 7.24 3.21
C LYS A 270 19.27 6.85 3.28
N TYR A 271 18.99 5.72 3.94
CA TYR A 271 17.66 5.12 3.99
C TYR A 271 16.58 6.06 4.53
N SER A 272 16.87 6.82 5.59
CA SER A 272 15.91 7.75 6.20
C SER A 272 15.53 8.88 5.24
N GLU A 273 16.51 9.47 4.57
CA GLU A 273 16.30 10.55 3.61
C GLU A 273 15.57 10.05 2.35
N ILE A 274 15.92 8.85 1.85
CA ILE A 274 15.22 8.20 0.72
C ILE A 274 13.75 7.95 1.11
N HIS A 275 13.50 7.47 2.32
CA HIS A 275 12.15 7.21 2.82
C HIS A 275 11.32 8.49 2.88
N ILE A 276 11.87 9.56 3.47
CA ILE A 276 11.18 10.86 3.56
C ILE A 276 10.83 11.41 2.17
N PHE A 277 11.77 11.33 1.22
CA PHE A 277 11.49 11.77 -0.15
C PHE A 277 10.42 10.88 -0.83
N GLY A 278 10.45 9.58 -0.57
CA GLY A 278 9.41 8.64 -1.00
C GLY A 278 8.02 8.98 -0.46
N GLU A 279 7.92 9.28 0.83
CA GLU A 279 6.66 9.69 1.47
C GLU A 279 6.11 11.01 0.89
N ILE A 280 6.96 12.00 0.68
CA ILE A 280 6.58 13.26 0.02
C ILE A 280 6.09 12.98 -1.40
N SER A 281 6.82 12.14 -2.14
CA SER A 281 6.46 11.77 -3.51
C SER A 281 5.12 11.03 -3.56
N LEU A 282 4.87 10.08 -2.63
CA LEU A 282 3.59 9.41 -2.50
C LEU A 282 2.46 10.40 -2.21
N ALA A 283 2.66 11.32 -1.28
CA ALA A 283 1.62 12.29 -0.90
C ALA A 283 1.20 13.16 -2.09
N VAL A 284 2.16 13.71 -2.83
CA VAL A 284 1.90 14.55 -4.01
C VAL A 284 1.27 13.73 -5.13
N PHE A 285 1.86 12.57 -5.45
CA PHE A 285 1.34 11.65 -6.47
C PHE A 285 -0.11 11.24 -6.18
N LEU A 286 -0.39 10.82 -4.94
CA LEU A 286 -1.72 10.38 -4.54
C LEU A 286 -2.73 11.54 -4.56
N SER A 287 -2.32 12.76 -4.16
CA SER A 287 -3.16 13.95 -4.27
C SER A 287 -3.54 14.25 -5.73
N MET A 288 -2.57 14.18 -6.64
CA MET A 288 -2.81 14.32 -8.08
C MET A 288 -3.71 13.22 -8.64
N SER A 289 -3.53 11.97 -8.17
CA SER A 289 -4.37 10.85 -8.57
C SER A 289 -5.82 11.02 -8.09
N MET A 290 -6.01 11.56 -6.88
CA MET A 290 -7.33 11.91 -6.36
C MET A 290 -8.01 13.03 -7.18
N MET A 291 -7.26 13.99 -7.70
CA MET A 291 -7.80 15.04 -8.58
C MET A 291 -8.36 14.49 -9.90
N LYS A 292 -7.93 13.31 -10.33
CA LYS A 292 -8.44 12.61 -11.54
C LYS A 292 -9.77 11.89 -11.31
N LEU A 293 -10.25 11.77 -10.06
CA LEU A 293 -11.45 10.99 -9.73
C LEU A 293 -12.70 11.56 -10.38
N LYS A 294 -13.50 10.67 -10.96
CA LYS A 294 -14.79 10.96 -11.59
C LYS A 294 -15.87 10.09 -10.95
N LEU A 295 -16.37 10.50 -9.78
CA LEU A 295 -17.30 9.70 -8.97
C LEU A 295 -18.58 9.26 -9.73
N TRP A 296 -19.03 10.04 -10.71
CA TRP A 296 -20.20 9.69 -11.54
C TRP A 296 -19.98 8.44 -12.41
N GLN A 297 -18.72 8.01 -12.63
CA GLN A 297 -18.42 6.85 -13.48
C GLN A 297 -18.61 5.51 -12.78
N ILE A 298 -18.70 5.48 -11.45
CA ILE A 298 -18.78 4.23 -10.68
C ILE A 298 -20.16 3.95 -10.08
N ILE A 299 -21.14 4.80 -10.32
CA ILE A 299 -22.48 4.66 -9.73
C ILE A 299 -23.10 3.30 -10.09
N ASP A 300 -23.01 2.92 -11.35
CA ASP A 300 -23.57 1.65 -11.86
C ASP A 300 -22.81 0.41 -11.37
N LEU A 301 -21.55 0.60 -10.95
CA LEU A 301 -20.69 -0.47 -10.42
C LEU A 301 -20.76 -0.59 -8.90
N ALA A 302 -21.46 0.28 -8.19
CA ALA A 302 -21.47 0.31 -6.74
C ALA A 302 -21.95 -1.02 -6.12
N GLY A 303 -23.01 -1.63 -6.67
CA GLY A 303 -23.51 -2.93 -6.20
C GLY A 303 -22.49 -4.06 -6.36
N PRO A 304 -22.01 -4.34 -7.59
CA PRO A 304 -20.96 -5.33 -7.82
C PRO A 304 -19.69 -5.08 -7.00
N MET A 305 -19.24 -3.83 -6.87
CA MET A 305 -18.08 -3.47 -6.06
C MET A 305 -18.27 -3.84 -4.59
N LEU A 306 -19.43 -3.57 -4.00
CA LEU A 306 -19.69 -3.95 -2.61
C LEU A 306 -19.61 -5.47 -2.42
N ILE A 307 -20.16 -6.27 -3.34
CA ILE A 307 -20.05 -7.74 -3.28
C ILE A 307 -18.58 -8.17 -3.29
N LEU A 308 -17.79 -7.63 -4.21
CA LEU A 308 -16.37 -7.93 -4.31
C LEU A 308 -15.61 -7.53 -3.05
N LEU A 309 -15.84 -6.35 -2.51
CA LEU A 309 -15.15 -5.83 -1.33
C LEU A 309 -15.51 -6.62 -0.07
N PHE A 310 -16.78 -6.99 0.13
CA PHE A 310 -17.16 -7.86 1.23
C PHE A 310 -16.58 -9.27 1.08
N ALA A 311 -16.50 -9.81 -0.14
CA ALA A 311 -15.83 -11.06 -0.41
C ALA A 311 -14.35 -11.03 -0.01
N GLN A 312 -13.63 -9.92 -0.24
CA GLN A 312 -12.24 -9.75 0.22
C GLN A 312 -12.12 -9.76 1.74
N VAL A 313 -13.07 -9.11 2.45
CA VAL A 313 -13.08 -9.13 3.92
C VAL A 313 -13.33 -10.54 4.45
N ILE A 314 -14.28 -11.26 3.90
CA ILE A 314 -14.57 -12.66 4.27
C ILE A 314 -13.36 -13.55 3.97
N LEU A 315 -12.75 -13.37 2.79
CA LEU A 315 -11.57 -14.13 2.39
C LEU A 315 -10.45 -13.99 3.42
N ILE A 316 -10.07 -12.76 3.80
CA ILE A 316 -8.94 -12.56 4.71
C ILE A 316 -9.23 -13.10 6.11
N VAL A 317 -10.46 -12.96 6.60
CA VAL A 317 -10.85 -13.52 7.91
C VAL A 317 -10.72 -15.03 7.91
N ILE A 318 -11.28 -15.71 6.91
CA ILE A 318 -11.18 -17.16 6.76
C ILE A 318 -9.71 -17.58 6.62
N PHE A 319 -8.97 -16.90 5.75
CA PHE A 319 -7.58 -17.20 5.49
C PHE A 319 -6.70 -17.03 6.74
N ILE A 320 -6.93 -16.00 7.53
CA ILE A 320 -6.19 -15.78 8.78
C ILE A 320 -6.50 -16.91 9.78
N ILE A 321 -7.76 -17.25 9.99
CA ILE A 321 -8.15 -18.25 10.99
C ILE A 321 -7.62 -19.64 10.63
N PHE A 322 -7.70 -20.03 9.37
CA PHE A 322 -7.43 -21.40 8.94
C PHE A 322 -6.02 -21.61 8.36
N VAL A 323 -5.35 -20.56 7.89
CA VAL A 323 -4.03 -20.65 7.26
C VAL A 323 -2.98 -19.84 8.02
N ALA A 324 -3.15 -18.53 8.14
CA ALA A 324 -2.10 -17.66 8.66
C ALA A 324 -1.80 -17.96 10.14
N PHE A 325 -2.81 -18.01 10.98
CA PHE A 325 -2.65 -18.27 12.41
C PHE A 325 -2.01 -19.64 12.71
N PRO A 326 -2.44 -20.76 12.08
CA PRO A 326 -1.74 -22.05 12.20
C PRO A 326 -0.29 -22.03 11.75
N VAL A 327 0.03 -21.39 10.62
CA VAL A 327 1.40 -21.33 10.07
C VAL A 327 2.33 -20.50 10.96
N MET A 328 1.79 -19.44 11.58
CA MET A 328 2.56 -18.55 12.45
C MET A 328 2.83 -19.13 13.84
N GLY A 329 2.15 -20.22 14.27
CA GLY A 329 2.48 -20.95 15.51
C GLY A 329 1.35 -21.05 16.53
N LYS A 330 0.19 -20.43 16.33
CA LYS A 330 -0.99 -20.44 17.20
C LYS A 330 -0.76 -19.88 18.61
N ASP A 331 0.34 -19.18 18.83
CA ASP A 331 0.67 -18.50 20.08
C ASP A 331 0.15 -17.06 20.13
N TYR A 332 0.45 -16.33 21.20
CA TYR A 332 0.06 -14.95 21.38
C TYR A 332 0.69 -14.02 20.34
N GLU A 333 2.01 -14.18 20.08
CA GLU A 333 2.71 -13.41 19.03
C GLU A 333 2.08 -13.65 17.65
N ALA A 334 1.71 -14.91 17.34
CA ALA A 334 1.00 -15.23 16.09
C ALA A 334 -0.37 -14.54 16.02
N ALA A 335 -1.11 -14.41 17.13
CA ALA A 335 -2.40 -13.74 17.16
C ALA A 335 -2.25 -12.22 16.89
N VAL A 336 -1.26 -11.57 17.52
CA VAL A 336 -0.94 -10.16 17.28
C VAL A 336 -0.45 -9.94 15.86
N THR A 337 0.47 -10.79 15.35
CA THR A 337 0.92 -10.75 13.96
C THR A 337 -0.24 -10.87 12.98
N CYS A 338 -1.18 -11.79 13.22
CA CYS A 338 -2.38 -11.98 12.38
C CYS A 338 -3.32 -10.80 12.41
N SER A 339 -3.45 -10.10 13.54
CA SER A 339 -4.20 -8.85 13.64
C SER A 339 -3.57 -7.75 12.78
N GLY A 340 -2.25 -7.61 12.85
CA GLY A 340 -1.49 -6.71 11.99
C GLY A 340 -1.60 -7.09 10.50
N PHE A 341 -1.52 -8.37 10.19
CA PHE A 341 -1.71 -8.91 8.83
C PHE A 341 -3.09 -8.58 8.27
N CYS A 342 -4.15 -8.70 9.07
CA CYS A 342 -5.50 -8.28 8.66
C CYS A 342 -5.53 -6.80 8.25
N GLY A 343 -4.87 -5.94 9.00
CA GLY A 343 -4.83 -4.51 8.74
C GLY A 343 -4.11 -4.16 7.42
N TYR A 344 -2.92 -4.69 7.17
CA TYR A 344 -2.22 -4.38 5.92
C TYR A 344 -2.71 -5.20 4.73
N GLY A 345 -3.32 -6.35 4.94
CA GLY A 345 -3.90 -7.17 3.88
C GLY A 345 -5.27 -6.67 3.38
N LEU A 346 -5.89 -5.70 4.09
CA LEU A 346 -7.10 -5.00 3.66
C LEU A 346 -6.87 -3.50 3.40
N GLY A 347 -5.72 -2.94 3.77
CA GLY A 347 -5.60 -1.50 3.63
C GLY A 347 -4.17 -0.98 3.64
N ALA A 348 -3.53 -0.96 4.81
CA ALA A 348 -2.20 -0.40 4.97
C ALA A 348 -1.52 -0.85 6.27
N VAL A 349 -0.18 -0.77 6.29
CA VAL A 349 0.61 -1.12 7.48
C VAL A 349 0.24 -0.29 8.73
N PRO A 350 0.01 1.03 8.65
CA PRO A 350 -0.44 1.79 9.82
C PRO A 350 -1.74 1.25 10.44
N THR A 351 -2.68 0.76 9.61
CA THR A 351 -3.90 0.09 10.09
C THR A 351 -3.55 -1.21 10.83
N GLY A 352 -2.59 -1.97 10.29
CA GLY A 352 -2.09 -3.18 10.94
C GLY A 352 -1.44 -2.89 12.30
N VAL A 353 -0.60 -1.86 12.38
CA VAL A 353 0.04 -1.42 13.63
C VAL A 353 -1.00 -0.99 14.66
N ALA A 354 -1.98 -0.15 14.28
CA ALA A 354 -3.05 0.27 15.18
C ALA A 354 -3.88 -0.90 15.71
N ASN A 355 -4.11 -1.94 14.91
CA ASN A 355 -4.77 -3.16 15.36
C ASN A 355 -3.93 -3.92 16.40
N MET A 356 -2.60 -3.99 16.19
CA MET A 356 -1.67 -4.62 17.13
C MET A 356 -1.57 -3.83 18.45
N ASP A 357 -1.48 -2.50 18.38
CA ASP A 357 -1.48 -1.62 19.56
C ASP A 357 -2.69 -1.89 20.45
N THR A 358 -3.89 -1.96 19.88
CA THR A 358 -5.13 -2.25 20.62
C THR A 358 -5.06 -3.57 21.40
N LEU A 359 -4.36 -4.57 20.88
CA LEU A 359 -4.18 -5.85 21.57
C LEU A 359 -3.09 -5.77 22.65
N THR A 360 -1.97 -5.15 22.34
CA THR A 360 -0.84 -5.09 23.27
C THR A 360 -1.09 -4.15 24.45
N GLU A 361 -1.88 -3.10 24.28
CA GLU A 361 -2.37 -2.28 25.39
C GLU A 361 -3.27 -3.06 26.34
N LYS A 362 -4.03 -4.03 25.80
CA LYS A 362 -5.00 -4.79 26.61
C LYS A 362 -4.41 -6.05 27.23
N TYR A 363 -3.45 -6.71 26.56
CA TYR A 363 -2.88 -8.00 26.99
C TYR A 363 -1.41 -7.85 27.39
N TYR A 364 -0.48 -8.15 26.49
CA TYR A 364 0.97 -8.08 26.75
C TYR A 364 1.73 -7.50 25.54
N PRO A 365 2.96 -6.98 25.73
CA PRO A 365 3.82 -6.59 24.62
C PRO A 365 4.08 -7.76 23.66
N ALA A 366 4.19 -7.45 22.36
CA ALA A 366 4.46 -8.42 21.28
C ALA A 366 5.55 -7.87 20.34
N PRO A 367 6.79 -7.72 20.82
CA PRO A 367 7.86 -7.01 20.09
C PRO A 367 8.23 -7.67 18.77
N GLU A 368 8.12 -9.00 18.67
CA GLU A 368 8.39 -9.74 17.44
C GLU A 368 7.37 -9.37 16.36
N SER A 369 6.09 -9.27 16.70
CA SER A 369 5.02 -8.87 15.78
C SER A 369 5.22 -7.46 15.24
N PHE A 370 5.63 -6.51 16.12
CA PHE A 370 5.90 -5.12 15.73
C PHE A 370 7.14 -4.96 14.84
N PHE A 371 8.04 -5.93 14.85
CA PHE A 371 9.15 -5.97 13.92
C PHE A 371 8.76 -6.61 12.57
N ILE A 372 8.08 -7.77 12.60
CA ILE A 372 7.81 -8.59 11.42
C ILE A 372 6.72 -7.96 10.53
N VAL A 373 5.63 -7.45 11.12
CA VAL A 373 4.47 -6.96 10.36
C VAL A 373 4.82 -5.73 9.50
N PRO A 374 5.47 -4.68 10.01
CA PRO A 374 5.91 -3.58 9.16
C PRO A 374 6.93 -4.02 8.13
N LEU A 375 7.86 -4.90 8.48
CA LEU A 375 8.90 -5.39 7.58
C LEU A 375 8.30 -6.11 6.36
N VAL A 376 7.33 -7.00 6.56
CA VAL A 376 6.67 -7.72 5.47
C VAL A 376 5.67 -6.82 4.75
N GLY A 377 4.82 -6.13 5.50
CA GLY A 377 3.68 -5.38 4.97
C GLY A 377 4.06 -4.12 4.19
N SER A 378 5.15 -3.41 4.58
CA SER A 378 5.56 -2.20 3.85
C SER A 378 6.64 -2.47 2.79
N LEU A 379 7.46 -3.50 2.96
CA LEU A 379 8.61 -3.71 2.09
C LEU A 379 8.41 -4.86 1.11
N PHE A 380 8.43 -6.08 1.61
CA PHE A 380 8.55 -7.26 0.75
C PHE A 380 7.27 -7.58 -0.01
N ILE A 381 6.11 -7.43 0.62
CA ILE A 381 4.84 -7.79 -0.03
C ILE A 381 4.52 -6.87 -1.21
N ASN A 382 4.92 -5.60 -1.18
CA ASN A 382 4.71 -4.67 -2.29
C ASN A 382 5.40 -5.15 -3.58
N ILE A 383 6.62 -5.70 -3.45
CA ILE A 383 7.35 -6.25 -4.59
C ILE A 383 6.63 -7.48 -5.12
N VAL A 384 6.33 -8.44 -4.25
CA VAL A 384 5.65 -9.68 -4.62
C VAL A 384 4.28 -9.38 -5.23
N ASN A 385 3.50 -8.49 -4.60
CA ASN A 385 2.19 -8.07 -5.08
C ASN A 385 2.27 -7.48 -6.50
N THR A 386 3.26 -6.62 -6.74
CA THR A 386 3.48 -6.02 -8.06
C THR A 386 3.66 -7.06 -9.16
N PHE A 387 4.47 -8.10 -8.92
CA PHE A 387 4.65 -9.20 -9.89
C PHE A 387 3.37 -10.02 -10.08
N ILE A 388 2.66 -10.33 -8.99
CA ILE A 388 1.41 -11.09 -9.05
C ILE A 388 0.32 -10.29 -9.80
N ILE A 389 0.18 -8.99 -9.52
CA ILE A 389 -0.77 -8.12 -10.24
C ILE A 389 -0.43 -8.11 -11.73
N THR A 390 0.86 -7.90 -12.07
CA THR A 390 1.31 -7.87 -13.47
C THR A 390 1.00 -9.20 -14.17
N PHE A 391 1.24 -10.33 -13.50
CA PHE A 391 0.88 -11.64 -14.03
C PHE A 391 -0.62 -11.73 -14.33
N PHE A 392 -1.48 -11.41 -13.38
CA PHE A 392 -2.93 -11.46 -13.56
C PHE A 392 -3.41 -10.53 -14.68
N MET A 393 -2.86 -9.30 -14.79
CA MET A 393 -3.19 -8.35 -15.85
C MET A 393 -2.91 -8.88 -17.27
N ASN A 394 -1.94 -9.77 -17.41
CA ASN A 394 -1.57 -10.37 -18.70
C ASN A 394 -2.31 -11.69 -18.99
N VAL A 395 -3.03 -12.25 -18.02
CA VAL A 395 -3.75 -13.53 -18.17
C VAL A 395 -5.26 -13.34 -18.23
N VAL A 396 -5.78 -12.27 -17.65
CA VAL A 396 -7.20 -11.97 -17.53
C VAL A 396 -7.70 -11.10 -18.67
#